data_e60f85d25c234b8de09e390597bec166
#
_entry.id   e60f85d25c234b8de09e390597bec166
#
_cell.length_a   1.000
_cell.length_b   1.000
_cell.length_c   1.000
_cell.angle_alpha   90.00
_cell.angle_beta   90.00
_cell.angle_gamma   90.00
#
_symmetry.space_group_name_H-M   'P 1'
#
loop_
_entity.id
_entity.type
_entity.pdbx_description
1 polymer ?
#
loop_
_entity_poly.entity_id
_entity_poly.type
_entity_poly.pdbx_seq_one_letter_code
_entity_poly.pdbx_strand_id
1 'polypeptide(L)'
;ESRGLGDVYKRQHHTQGMWAMLSVFIDTIIICTMTALCILTSGADKLVDKSAGGFNMALVAFQNGLGAFAGAFLSIATFIFAITTVTGWWIYGRSCFVYLFTKKWVGVYLAIFIVTAFVGAVIKATVVWDVSDLFNGLMAIPNLLAIILLRKEVKADI
;
A
#
# COMPACT_ATOMS: atom_id res chain seq x y z
N GLU A 1 -13.39 37.41 4.19
CA GLU A 1 -13.74 36.10 4.79
C GLU A 1 -13.32 34.89 3.90
N SER A 2 -13.39 35.05 2.56
CA SER A 2 -12.98 34.00 1.62
C SER A 2 -11.45 33.72 1.58
N ARG A 3 -10.60 34.69 1.92
CA ARG A 3 -9.13 34.52 1.94
C ARG A 3 -8.67 33.60 3.06
N GLY A 4 -9.30 33.67 4.23
CA GLY A 4 -8.93 32.82 5.37
C GLY A 4 -9.22 31.34 5.16
N LEU A 5 -10.32 31.00 4.50
CA LEU A 5 -10.67 29.61 4.16
C LEU A 5 -9.70 29.03 3.11
N GLY A 6 -9.27 29.83 2.13
CA GLY A 6 -8.26 29.41 1.15
C GLY A 6 -6.90 29.10 1.78
N ASP A 7 -6.45 29.90 2.75
CA ASP A 7 -5.19 29.69 3.46
C ASP A 7 -5.24 28.47 4.39
N VAL A 8 -6.38 28.21 5.04
CA VAL A 8 -6.60 27.01 5.84
C VAL A 8 -6.55 25.75 4.96
N TYR A 9 -7.19 25.80 3.80
CA TYR A 9 -7.21 24.70 2.84
C TYR A 9 -5.81 24.41 2.28
N LYS A 10 -5.02 25.42 1.94
CA LYS A 10 -3.63 25.29 1.49
C LYS A 10 -2.73 24.68 2.57
N ARG A 11 -2.82 25.17 3.82
CA ARG A 11 -2.07 24.60 4.95
C ARG A 11 -2.41 23.14 5.20
N GLN A 12 -3.67 22.75 5.04
CA GLN A 12 -4.11 21.39 5.23
C GLN A 12 -3.47 20.43 4.20
N HIS A 13 -3.37 20.83 2.94
CA HIS A 13 -2.74 20.03 1.88
C HIS A 13 -1.23 19.87 2.12
N HIS A 14 -0.54 20.94 2.49
CA HIS A 14 0.89 20.88 2.80
C HIS A 14 1.17 19.99 4.02
N THR A 15 0.43 20.16 5.10
CA THR A 15 0.58 19.35 6.32
C THR A 15 0.30 17.88 6.04
N GLN A 16 -0.74 17.57 5.27
CA GLN A 16 -1.07 16.20 4.88
C GLN A 16 0.02 15.57 4.00
N GLY A 17 0.60 16.33 3.06
CA GLY A 17 1.73 15.90 2.25
C GLY A 17 2.95 15.56 3.09
N MET A 18 3.30 16.39 4.08
CA MET A 18 4.39 16.14 5.02
C MET A 18 4.17 14.86 5.85
N TRP A 19 2.97 14.66 6.37
CA TRP A 19 2.63 13.44 7.11
C TRP A 19 2.66 12.20 6.22
N ALA A 20 2.21 12.30 4.98
CA ALA A 20 2.29 11.20 4.02
C ALA A 20 3.75 10.82 3.72
N MET A 21 4.62 11.80 3.49
CA MET A 21 6.06 11.56 3.28
C MET A 21 6.71 10.89 4.49
N LEU A 22 6.42 11.38 5.70
CA LEU A 22 6.95 10.81 6.93
C LEU A 22 6.46 9.36 7.14
N SER A 23 5.17 9.10 6.90
CA SER A 23 4.59 7.76 7.00
C SER A 23 5.24 6.79 6.03
N VAL A 24 5.42 7.17 4.77
CA VAL A 24 6.09 6.35 3.76
C VAL A 24 7.55 6.09 4.12
N PHE A 25 8.25 7.10 4.63
CA PHE A 25 9.64 6.94 5.09
C PHE A 25 9.74 5.93 6.24
N ILE A 26 8.89 6.05 7.26
CA ILE A 26 8.87 5.12 8.41
C ILE A 26 8.54 3.71 7.94
N ASP A 27 7.52 3.54 7.12
CA ASP A 27 7.08 2.24 6.65
C ASP A 27 8.13 1.60 5.74
N THR A 28 8.60 2.30 4.73
CA THR A 28 9.50 1.73 3.71
C THR A 28 10.93 1.58 4.22
N ILE A 29 11.47 2.56 4.94
CA ILE A 29 12.87 2.51 5.37
C ILE A 29 13.01 1.82 6.73
N ILE A 30 12.23 2.22 7.73
CA ILE A 30 12.42 1.70 9.09
C ILE A 30 11.82 0.30 9.21
N ILE A 31 10.52 0.14 8.91
CA ILE A 31 9.82 -1.14 9.14
C ILE A 31 10.32 -2.23 8.21
N CYS A 32 10.50 -1.96 6.92
CA CYS A 32 11.02 -2.96 5.98
C CYS A 32 12.47 -3.36 6.33
N THR A 33 13.32 -2.40 6.75
CA THR A 33 14.69 -2.72 7.20
C THR A 33 14.68 -3.57 8.46
N MET A 34 13.84 -3.25 9.44
CA MET A 34 13.68 -4.07 10.65
C MET A 34 13.22 -5.50 10.32
N THR A 35 12.25 -5.64 9.44
CA THR A 35 11.76 -6.96 9.01
C THR A 35 12.86 -7.75 8.30
N ALA A 36 13.61 -7.13 7.40
CA ALA A 36 14.73 -7.76 6.72
C ALA A 36 15.83 -8.19 7.69
N LEU A 37 16.18 -7.35 8.67
CA LEU A 37 17.15 -7.68 9.70
C LEU A 37 16.67 -8.85 10.58
N CYS A 38 15.40 -8.89 10.96
CA CYS A 38 14.81 -10.00 11.69
C CYS A 38 14.95 -11.33 10.92
N ILE A 39 14.66 -11.32 9.62
CA ILE A 39 14.79 -12.52 8.77
C ILE A 39 16.25 -12.97 8.67
N LEU A 40 17.18 -12.04 8.42
CA LEU A 40 18.60 -12.36 8.28
C LEU A 40 19.24 -12.83 9.59
N THR A 41 18.95 -12.15 10.70
CA THR A 41 19.53 -12.50 12.01
C THR A 41 18.96 -13.78 12.58
N SER A 42 17.72 -14.12 12.27
CA SER A 42 17.10 -15.40 12.67
C SER A 42 17.54 -16.58 11.81
N GLY A 43 18.20 -16.35 10.68
CA GLY A 43 18.57 -17.39 9.72
C GLY A 43 17.39 -17.98 8.95
N ALA A 44 16.22 -17.35 8.99
CA ALA A 44 15.03 -17.83 8.31
C ALA A 44 15.19 -17.87 6.77
N ASP A 45 16.06 -17.04 6.23
CA ASP A 45 16.44 -17.01 4.81
C ASP A 45 17.08 -18.32 4.32
N LYS A 46 17.68 -19.09 5.24
CA LYS A 46 18.32 -20.39 4.95
C LYS A 46 17.41 -21.58 5.24
N LEU A 47 16.40 -21.38 6.10
CA LEU A 47 15.51 -22.44 6.57
C LEU A 47 14.26 -22.59 5.69
N VAL A 48 13.87 -21.51 5.01
CA VAL A 48 12.64 -21.46 4.19
C VAL A 48 13.02 -21.39 2.72
N ASP A 49 12.38 -22.23 1.90
CA ASP A 49 12.55 -22.15 0.46
C ASP A 49 12.05 -20.77 -0.04
N LYS A 50 12.83 -20.14 -0.91
CA LYS A 50 12.52 -18.83 -1.50
C LYS A 50 11.19 -18.82 -2.27
N SER A 51 10.76 -19.98 -2.74
CA SER A 51 9.46 -20.17 -3.39
C SER A 51 8.26 -20.11 -2.43
N ALA A 52 8.50 -20.28 -1.14
CA ALA A 52 7.43 -20.32 -0.11
C ALA A 52 6.86 -18.93 0.25
N GLY A 53 7.48 -17.86 -0.26
CA GLY A 53 7.02 -16.47 -0.09
C GLY A 53 7.47 -15.80 1.21
N GLY A 54 7.48 -14.47 1.20
CA GLY A 54 8.00 -13.63 2.28
C GLY A 54 7.27 -13.80 3.62
N PHE A 55 5.97 -14.11 3.60
CA PHE A 55 5.21 -14.37 4.83
C PHE A 55 5.76 -15.55 5.62
N ASN A 56 6.10 -16.65 4.95
CA ASN A 56 6.67 -17.83 5.63
C ASN A 56 8.04 -17.55 6.20
N MET A 57 8.87 -16.77 5.54
CA MET A 57 10.16 -16.33 6.08
C MET A 57 9.98 -15.47 7.34
N ALA A 58 9.06 -14.51 7.29
CA ALA A 58 8.74 -13.70 8.45
C ALA A 58 8.19 -14.56 9.60
N LEU A 59 7.30 -15.51 9.31
CA LEU A 59 6.74 -16.41 10.31
C LEU A 59 7.83 -17.19 11.04
N VAL A 60 8.76 -17.80 10.32
CA VAL A 60 9.88 -18.57 10.91
C VAL A 60 10.80 -17.63 11.70
N ALA A 61 11.09 -16.43 11.19
CA ALA A 61 11.91 -15.47 11.90
C ALA A 61 11.29 -15.07 13.25
N PHE A 62 9.99 -14.78 13.27
CA PHE A 62 9.28 -14.44 14.50
C PHE A 62 9.10 -15.64 15.44
N GLN A 63 8.92 -16.86 14.91
CA GLN A 63 8.87 -18.07 15.73
C GLN A 63 10.18 -18.32 16.47
N ASN A 64 11.32 -18.06 15.84
CA ASN A 64 12.62 -18.16 16.49
C ASN A 64 12.81 -17.20 17.67
N GLY A 65 12.14 -16.02 17.61
CA GLY A 65 12.23 -15.03 18.68
C GLY A 65 11.11 -15.11 19.74
N LEU A 66 9.87 -15.32 19.30
CA LEU A 66 8.65 -15.25 20.12
C LEU A 66 8.05 -16.62 20.43
N GLY A 67 8.62 -17.71 19.87
CA GLY A 67 8.11 -19.08 20.05
C GLY A 67 6.73 -19.29 19.42
N ALA A 68 5.92 -20.16 20.03
CA ALA A 68 4.62 -20.60 19.51
C ALA A 68 3.60 -19.43 19.37
N PHE A 69 3.76 -18.35 20.11
CA PHE A 69 2.87 -17.19 20.06
C PHE A 69 2.98 -16.42 18.73
N ALA A 70 4.12 -16.50 18.06
CA ALA A 70 4.38 -15.78 16.82
C ALA A 70 3.35 -16.10 15.71
N GLY A 71 2.94 -17.35 15.59
CA GLY A 71 1.97 -17.78 14.57
C GLY A 71 0.61 -17.08 14.73
N ALA A 72 0.07 -17.10 15.94
CA ALA A 72 -1.20 -16.44 16.24
C ALA A 72 -1.11 -14.93 16.06
N PHE A 73 -0.05 -14.31 16.57
CA PHE A 73 0.19 -12.87 16.46
C PHE A 73 0.26 -12.42 15.00
N LEU A 74 1.11 -13.05 14.18
CA LEU A 74 1.27 -12.69 12.78
C LEU A 74 0.00 -12.94 11.97
N SER A 75 -0.73 -14.02 12.24
CA SER A 75 -1.99 -14.29 11.54
C SER A 75 -3.04 -13.22 11.80
N ILE A 76 -3.21 -12.79 13.04
CA ILE A 76 -4.14 -11.71 13.42
C ILE A 76 -3.68 -10.38 12.81
N ALA A 77 -2.39 -10.05 12.93
CA ALA A 77 -1.84 -8.82 12.36
C ALA A 77 -2.02 -8.76 10.84
N THR A 78 -1.71 -9.85 10.14
CA THR A 78 -1.88 -9.94 8.67
C THR A 78 -3.34 -9.84 8.28
N PHE A 79 -4.25 -10.45 9.03
CA PHE A 79 -5.69 -10.36 8.77
C PHE A 79 -6.21 -8.92 8.89
N ILE A 80 -5.84 -8.22 9.97
CA ILE A 80 -6.20 -6.79 10.16
C ILE A 80 -5.61 -5.94 9.04
N PHE A 81 -4.34 -6.16 8.70
CA PHE A 81 -3.66 -5.45 7.63
C PHE A 81 -4.30 -5.68 6.26
N ALA A 82 -4.71 -6.91 5.97
CA ALA A 82 -5.42 -7.22 4.73
C ALA A 82 -6.76 -6.47 4.63
N ILE A 83 -7.57 -6.43 5.70
CA ILE A 83 -8.84 -5.70 5.72
C ILE A 83 -8.61 -4.20 5.49
N THR A 84 -7.66 -3.60 6.21
CA THR A 84 -7.37 -2.17 6.07
C THR A 84 -6.87 -1.82 4.68
N THR A 85 -6.01 -2.66 4.10
CA THR A 85 -5.48 -2.49 2.75
C THR A 85 -6.58 -2.57 1.69
N VAL A 86 -7.41 -3.62 1.72
CA VAL A 86 -8.53 -3.78 0.78
C VAL A 86 -9.50 -2.60 0.88
N THR A 87 -9.82 -2.15 2.11
CA THR A 87 -10.71 -1.00 2.33
C THR A 87 -10.09 0.29 1.79
N GLY A 88 -8.81 0.52 2.03
CA GLY A 88 -8.07 1.68 1.51
C GLY A 88 -8.08 1.73 -0.02
N TRP A 89 -7.74 0.64 -0.68
CA TRP A 89 -7.76 0.54 -2.14
C TRP A 89 -9.16 0.70 -2.73
N TRP A 90 -10.18 0.18 -2.05
CA TRP A 90 -11.58 0.44 -2.42
C TRP A 90 -11.90 1.93 -2.41
N ILE A 91 -11.53 2.67 -1.36
CA ILE A 91 -11.82 4.11 -1.24
C ILE A 91 -11.11 4.91 -2.34
N TYR A 92 -9.82 4.63 -2.58
CA TYR A 92 -9.05 5.30 -3.63
C TYR A 92 -9.61 5.01 -5.01
N GLY A 93 -9.82 3.75 -5.34
CA GLY A 93 -10.34 3.37 -6.64
C GLY A 93 -11.75 3.89 -6.89
N ARG A 94 -12.64 3.88 -5.88
CA ARG A 94 -13.97 4.48 -5.96
C ARG A 94 -13.88 5.98 -6.24
N SER A 95 -12.97 6.69 -5.60
CA SER A 95 -12.79 8.13 -5.81
C SER A 95 -12.36 8.44 -7.25
N CYS A 96 -11.38 7.70 -7.78
CA CYS A 96 -10.94 7.82 -9.16
C CYS A 96 -12.07 7.47 -10.15
N PHE A 97 -12.81 6.40 -9.86
CA PHE A 97 -13.90 5.95 -10.72
C PHE A 97 -15.04 6.97 -10.79
N VAL A 98 -15.41 7.59 -9.66
CA VAL A 98 -16.45 8.64 -9.62
C VAL A 98 -16.00 9.91 -10.36
N TYR A 99 -14.70 10.19 -10.33
CA TYR A 99 -14.13 11.33 -11.07
C TYR A 99 -14.19 11.12 -12.60
N LEU A 100 -13.86 9.92 -13.07
CA LEU A 100 -13.86 9.60 -14.52
C LEU A 100 -15.27 9.29 -15.06
N PHE A 101 -16.09 8.64 -14.26
CA PHE A 101 -17.44 8.21 -14.62
C PHE A 101 -18.45 8.91 -13.70
N THR A 102 -19.69 8.53 -13.75
CA THR A 102 -20.73 9.11 -12.91
C THR A 102 -20.99 8.23 -11.68
N LYS A 103 -21.47 8.83 -10.58
CA LYS A 103 -21.85 8.09 -9.34
C LYS A 103 -22.80 6.89 -9.57
N LYS A 104 -23.58 6.91 -10.65
CA LYS A 104 -24.52 5.84 -11.02
C LYS A 104 -23.83 4.48 -11.26
N TRP A 105 -22.58 4.50 -11.69
CA TRP A 105 -21.82 3.29 -12.06
C TRP A 105 -20.96 2.71 -10.93
N VAL A 106 -21.02 3.27 -9.74
CA VAL A 106 -20.25 2.79 -8.57
C VAL A 106 -20.58 1.34 -8.23
N GLY A 107 -21.85 0.91 -8.45
CA GLY A 107 -22.23 -0.49 -8.25
C GLY A 107 -21.51 -1.47 -9.17
N VAL A 108 -21.30 -1.07 -10.43
CA VAL A 108 -20.53 -1.88 -11.40
C VAL A 108 -19.06 -1.97 -10.98
N TYR A 109 -18.48 -0.84 -10.56
CA TYR A 109 -17.11 -0.83 -10.02
C TYR A 109 -16.99 -1.75 -8.79
N LEU A 110 -17.95 -1.73 -7.87
CA LEU A 110 -17.97 -2.62 -6.71
C LEU A 110 -18.00 -4.09 -7.11
N ALA A 111 -18.84 -4.44 -8.07
CA ALA A 111 -18.92 -5.82 -8.56
C ALA A 111 -17.58 -6.29 -9.17
N ILE A 112 -16.98 -5.46 -10.03
CA ILE A 112 -15.67 -5.74 -10.62
C ILE A 112 -14.60 -5.88 -9.53
N PHE A 113 -14.57 -4.98 -8.55
CA PHE A 113 -13.61 -4.99 -7.45
C PHE A 113 -13.70 -6.29 -6.63
N ILE A 114 -14.93 -6.73 -6.27
CA ILE A 114 -15.13 -7.97 -5.51
C ILE A 114 -14.69 -9.19 -6.34
N VAL A 115 -15.09 -9.25 -7.62
CA VAL A 115 -14.69 -10.35 -8.51
C VAL A 115 -13.17 -10.41 -8.66
N THR A 116 -12.51 -9.27 -8.88
CA THR A 116 -11.05 -9.20 -9.02
C THR A 116 -10.34 -9.61 -7.72
N ALA A 117 -10.85 -9.18 -6.55
CA ALA A 117 -10.30 -9.60 -5.27
C ALA A 117 -10.43 -11.10 -5.04
N PHE A 118 -11.59 -11.68 -5.39
CA PHE A 118 -11.81 -13.13 -5.30
C PHE A 118 -10.90 -13.92 -6.26
N VAL A 119 -10.79 -13.49 -7.51
CA VAL A 119 -9.90 -14.10 -8.52
C VAL A 119 -8.44 -14.02 -8.06
N GLY A 120 -8.01 -12.87 -7.53
CA GLY A 120 -6.66 -12.68 -6.98
C GLY A 120 -6.36 -13.61 -5.79
N ALA A 121 -7.36 -13.92 -4.98
CA ALA A 121 -7.20 -14.85 -3.86
C ALA A 121 -7.03 -16.33 -4.31
N VAL A 122 -7.53 -16.69 -5.49
CA VAL A 122 -7.48 -18.07 -6.01
C VAL A 122 -6.25 -18.31 -6.89
N ILE A 123 -5.76 -17.27 -7.56
CA ILE A 123 -4.59 -17.37 -8.47
C ILE A 123 -3.29 -17.49 -7.64
N LYS A 124 -2.27 -18.08 -8.26
CA LYS A 124 -0.92 -18.17 -7.66
C LYS A 124 -0.38 -16.77 -7.34
N ALA A 125 0.13 -16.59 -6.13
CA ALA A 125 0.66 -15.31 -5.65
C ALA A 125 1.71 -14.69 -6.60
N THR A 126 2.57 -15.51 -7.23
CA THR A 126 3.57 -15.03 -8.20
C THR A 126 2.94 -14.25 -9.36
N VAL A 127 1.86 -14.79 -9.94
CA VAL A 127 1.18 -14.13 -11.07
C VAL A 127 0.55 -12.81 -10.61
N VAL A 128 -0.02 -12.78 -9.40
CA VAL A 128 -0.61 -11.56 -8.83
C VAL A 128 0.46 -10.49 -8.63
N TRP A 129 1.64 -10.87 -8.13
CA TRP A 129 2.78 -9.95 -7.98
C TRP A 129 3.27 -9.41 -9.32
N ASP A 130 3.49 -10.26 -10.32
CA ASP A 130 3.96 -9.86 -11.64
C ASP A 130 3.01 -8.86 -12.30
N VAL A 131 1.70 -9.12 -12.22
CA VAL A 131 0.66 -8.23 -12.74
C VAL A 131 0.63 -6.91 -11.96
N SER A 132 0.73 -6.95 -10.63
CA SER A 132 0.74 -5.76 -9.78
C SER A 132 1.95 -4.87 -10.08
N ASP A 133 3.13 -5.45 -10.25
CA ASP A 133 4.36 -4.72 -10.57
C ASP A 133 4.28 -4.05 -11.95
N LEU A 134 3.69 -4.74 -12.93
CA LEU A 134 3.46 -4.16 -14.26
C LEU A 134 2.55 -2.92 -14.17
N PHE A 135 1.41 -3.02 -13.48
CA PHE A 135 0.49 -1.89 -13.33
C PHE A 135 1.07 -0.75 -12.48
N ASN A 136 1.84 -1.06 -11.44
CA ASN A 136 2.56 -0.05 -10.66
C ASN A 136 3.58 0.71 -11.52
N GLY A 137 4.32 0.00 -12.38
CA GLY A 137 5.24 0.62 -13.33
C GLY A 137 4.53 1.53 -14.33
N LEU A 138 3.41 1.06 -14.89
CA LEU A 138 2.59 1.86 -15.80
C LEU A 138 2.00 3.10 -15.14
N MET A 139 1.60 3.02 -13.88
CA MET A 139 1.05 4.16 -13.12
C MET A 139 2.13 5.19 -12.76
N ALA A 140 3.37 4.78 -12.61
CA ALA A 140 4.47 5.69 -12.30
C ALA A 140 4.71 6.71 -13.42
N ILE A 141 4.54 6.32 -14.69
CA ILE A 141 4.78 7.19 -15.85
C ILE A 141 3.90 8.45 -15.83
N PRO A 142 2.55 8.35 -15.83
CA PRO A 142 1.70 9.53 -15.81
C PRO A 142 1.85 10.34 -14.51
N ASN A 143 2.16 9.69 -13.38
CA ASN A 143 2.37 10.38 -12.12
C ASN A 143 3.63 11.25 -12.16
N LEU A 144 4.74 10.74 -12.66
CA LEU A 144 5.98 11.50 -12.83
C LEU A 144 5.79 12.67 -13.82
N LEU A 145 5.08 12.43 -14.93
CA LEU A 145 4.76 13.48 -15.89
C LEU A 145 3.93 14.61 -15.24
N ALA A 146 2.91 14.25 -14.46
CA ALA A 146 2.09 15.22 -13.75
C ALA A 146 2.92 16.07 -12.77
N ILE A 147 3.81 15.45 -11.98
CA ILE A 147 4.68 16.14 -11.03
C ILE A 147 5.63 17.10 -11.77
N ILE A 148 6.21 16.69 -12.90
CA ILE A 148 7.12 17.52 -13.69
C ILE A 148 6.37 18.72 -14.30
N LEU A 149 5.18 18.50 -14.82
CA LEU A 149 4.38 19.57 -15.44
C LEU A 149 3.87 20.57 -14.41
N LEU A 150 3.41 20.09 -13.25
CA LEU A 150 2.84 20.93 -12.18
C LEU A 150 3.88 21.52 -11.23
N ARG A 151 5.18 21.24 -11.42
CA ARG A 151 6.25 21.69 -10.51
C ARG A 151 6.29 23.20 -10.28
N LYS A 152 5.84 24.00 -11.25
CA LYS A 152 5.81 25.46 -11.14
C LYS A 152 4.68 25.94 -10.24
N GLU A 153 3.53 25.28 -10.29
CA GLU A 153 2.37 25.61 -9.45
C GLU A 153 2.64 25.25 -7.98
N VAL A 154 3.26 24.08 -7.74
CA VAL A 154 3.66 23.66 -6.39
C VAL A 154 4.66 24.62 -5.76
N LYS A 155 5.61 25.18 -6.54
CA LYS A 155 6.57 26.19 -6.03
C LYS A 155 5.93 27.54 -5.74
N ALA A 156 4.85 27.90 -6.40
CA ALA A 156 4.16 29.17 -6.15
C ALA A 156 3.32 29.15 -4.87
N ASP A 157 3.04 27.96 -4.33
CA ASP A 157 2.21 27.76 -3.14
C ASP A 157 3.03 27.47 -1.85
N ILE A 158 4.38 27.44 -1.93
CA ILE A 158 5.31 27.36 -0.82
C ILE A 158 5.86 28.76 -0.51
#